data_18a3a2c72a89b6e22a27f8b5b4ceac39
#
_entry.id   18a3a2c72a89b6e22a27f8b5b4ceac39
#
_cell.length_a   1.000
_cell.length_b   1.000
_cell.length_c   1.000
_cell.angle_alpha   90.00
_cell.angle_beta   90.00
_cell.angle_gamma   90.00
#
_symmetry.space_group_name_H-M   'P 1'
#
loop_
_entity.id
_entity.type
_entity.pdbx_description
1 polymer ?
#
loop_
_entity_poly.entity_id
_entity_poly.type
_entity_poly.pdbx_seq_one_letter_code
_entity_poly.pdbx_strand_id
1 'polypeptide(L)'
;MEYTQESLRELAERIYDLDAEVYTRLGSSLGRVFNRDRERCVTDLVQLMMQRDSGHQLRSELALISNMARTIPDKESRSMVMREYTSILHEVLALPTSFGDGDVLDQKMASLNTLNLENRFSGKDHLIICISRTYGCGGNEIGFTLADRLRINYYDAEIFSAVLKRLEAEKDHVKDLSSY
;
A
#
# COMPACT_ATOMS: atom_id res chain seq x y z
N MET A 1 -5.47 21.61 8.70
CA MET A 1 -4.18 21.76 7.99
C MET A 1 -4.52 21.93 6.52
N GLU A 2 -4.12 23.02 5.88
CA GLU A 2 -4.33 23.21 4.44
C GLU A 2 -3.25 22.41 3.72
N TYR A 3 -3.66 21.45 2.92
CA TYR A 3 -2.73 20.67 2.10
C TYR A 3 -2.33 21.50 0.88
N THR A 4 -1.09 21.93 0.85
CA THR A 4 -0.52 22.61 -0.31
C THR A 4 -0.04 21.60 -1.36
N GLN A 5 0.10 22.02 -2.60
CA GLN A 5 0.67 21.16 -3.64
C GLN A 5 2.10 20.69 -3.28
N GLU A 6 2.84 21.51 -2.56
CA GLU A 6 4.17 21.18 -2.06
C GLU A 6 4.14 20.05 -1.01
N SER A 7 3.22 20.12 -0.03
CA SER A 7 3.06 19.07 0.99
C SER A 7 2.59 17.74 0.39
N LEU A 8 1.74 17.77 -0.63
CA LEU A 8 1.34 16.56 -1.36
C LEU A 8 2.50 15.96 -2.16
N ARG A 9 3.36 16.80 -2.72
CA ARG A 9 4.56 16.36 -3.42
C ARG A 9 5.55 15.70 -2.47
N GLU A 10 5.82 16.28 -1.30
CA GLU A 10 6.66 15.69 -0.26
C GLU A 10 6.15 14.30 0.17
N LEU A 11 4.84 14.17 0.38
CA LEU A 11 4.21 12.90 0.72
C LEU A 11 4.35 11.88 -0.42
N ALA A 12 4.15 12.28 -1.67
CA ALA A 12 4.33 11.44 -2.85
C ALA A 12 5.78 10.97 -3.00
N GLU A 13 6.75 11.84 -2.75
CA GLU A 13 8.17 11.49 -2.77
C GLU A 13 8.51 10.45 -1.71
N ARG A 14 7.98 10.59 -0.50
CA ARG A 14 8.14 9.59 0.58
C ARG A 14 7.53 8.24 0.22
N ILE A 15 6.36 8.22 -0.43
CA ILE A 15 5.74 6.97 -0.91
C ILE A 15 6.66 6.30 -1.94
N TYR A 16 7.17 7.05 -2.91
CA TYR A 16 8.09 6.53 -3.91
C TYR A 16 9.38 5.98 -3.29
N ASP A 17 9.99 6.76 -2.39
CA ASP A 17 11.25 6.40 -1.75
C ASP A 17 11.09 5.14 -0.87
N LEU A 18 9.93 4.98 -0.21
CA LEU A 18 9.60 3.78 0.54
C LEU A 18 9.45 2.56 -0.39
N ASP A 19 8.77 2.71 -1.53
CA ASP A 19 8.62 1.63 -2.53
C ASP A 19 10.01 1.19 -3.05
N ALA A 20 10.88 2.16 -3.39
CA ALA A 20 12.24 1.89 -3.82
C ALA A 20 13.07 1.19 -2.74
N GLU A 21 12.94 1.60 -1.49
CA GLU A 21 13.62 0.97 -0.34
C GLU A 21 13.18 -0.49 -0.16
N VAL A 22 11.87 -0.76 -0.25
CA VAL A 22 11.33 -2.13 -0.20
C VAL A 22 11.93 -3.00 -1.29
N TYR A 23 11.97 -2.51 -2.53
CA TYR A 23 12.60 -3.22 -3.65
C TYR A 23 14.09 -3.46 -3.42
N THR A 24 14.81 -2.47 -2.92
CA THR A 24 16.24 -2.59 -2.62
C THR A 24 16.50 -3.70 -1.60
N ARG A 25 15.67 -3.77 -0.55
CA ARG A 25 15.81 -4.80 0.50
C ARG A 25 15.37 -6.19 0.06
N LEU A 26 14.52 -6.28 -0.93
CA LEU A 26 14.07 -7.54 -1.54
C LEU A 26 14.90 -7.95 -2.76
N GLY A 27 15.60 -7.01 -3.40
CA GLY A 27 16.25 -7.18 -4.69
C GLY A 27 17.25 -8.34 -4.75
N SER A 28 18.04 -8.53 -3.70
CA SER A 28 19.00 -9.64 -3.60
C SER A 28 18.32 -11.02 -3.53
N SER A 29 17.11 -11.08 -2.99
CA SER A 29 16.34 -12.33 -2.81
C SER A 29 15.48 -12.68 -4.02
N LEU A 30 15.03 -11.66 -4.78
CA LEU A 30 14.08 -11.83 -5.88
C LEU A 30 14.68 -11.54 -7.26
N GLY A 31 15.93 -11.08 -7.35
CA GLY A 31 16.58 -10.70 -8.62
C GLY A 31 15.89 -9.54 -9.33
N ARG A 32 15.09 -8.76 -8.63
CA ARG A 32 14.33 -7.64 -9.19
C ARG A 32 15.09 -6.34 -9.05
N VAL A 33 15.04 -5.51 -10.07
CA VAL A 33 15.55 -4.14 -10.07
C VAL A 33 14.38 -3.18 -10.01
N PHE A 34 14.43 -2.21 -9.10
CA PHE A 34 13.45 -1.14 -9.08
C PHE A 34 13.74 -0.19 -10.25
N ASN A 35 12.84 -0.19 -11.22
CA ASN A 35 12.99 0.59 -12.45
C ASN A 35 11.71 1.38 -12.72
N ARG A 36 11.47 2.41 -11.89
CA ARG A 36 10.36 3.34 -12.06
C ARG A 36 10.89 4.76 -12.17
N ASP A 37 10.41 5.50 -13.16
CA ASP A 37 10.72 6.92 -13.29
C ASP A 37 10.18 7.69 -12.08
N ARG A 38 11.08 8.27 -11.29
CA ARG A 38 10.74 8.94 -10.03
C ARG A 38 9.80 10.12 -10.25
N GLU A 39 10.14 10.99 -11.20
CA GLU A 39 9.37 12.22 -11.43
C GLU A 39 7.96 11.91 -11.92
N ARG A 40 7.84 10.93 -12.81
CA ARG A 40 6.54 10.46 -13.30
C ARG A 40 5.71 9.84 -12.18
N CYS A 41 6.28 8.96 -11.37
CA CYS A 41 5.58 8.31 -10.28
C CYS A 41 5.13 9.32 -9.21
N VAL A 42 5.98 10.27 -8.86
CA VAL A 42 5.63 11.33 -7.90
C VAL A 42 4.49 12.19 -8.46
N THR A 43 4.54 12.56 -9.73
CA THR A 43 3.47 13.32 -10.38
C THR A 43 2.15 12.56 -10.38
N ASP A 44 2.18 11.28 -10.74
CA ASP A 44 0.98 10.42 -10.75
C ASP A 44 0.39 10.28 -9.34
N LEU A 45 1.22 10.10 -8.31
CA LEU A 45 0.78 10.03 -6.92
C LEU A 45 0.15 11.34 -6.44
N VAL A 46 0.73 12.49 -6.78
CA VAL A 46 0.14 13.81 -6.46
C VAL A 46 -1.22 13.95 -7.13
N GLN A 47 -1.35 13.56 -8.39
CA GLN A 47 -2.64 13.59 -9.07
C GLN A 47 -3.68 12.69 -8.39
N LEU A 48 -3.29 11.48 -7.97
CA LEU A 48 -4.17 10.58 -7.23
C LEU A 48 -4.63 11.18 -5.90
N MET A 49 -3.77 11.91 -5.19
CA MET A 49 -4.11 12.57 -3.92
C MET A 49 -5.05 13.77 -4.14
N MET A 50 -5.00 14.41 -5.30
CA MET A 50 -5.86 15.56 -5.62
C MET A 50 -7.22 15.16 -6.17
N GLN A 51 -7.37 13.95 -6.70
CA GLN A 51 -8.62 13.48 -7.31
C GLN A 51 -9.54 12.84 -6.27
N ARG A 52 -10.79 13.30 -6.24
CA ARG A 52 -11.77 12.87 -5.22
C ARG A 52 -12.14 11.39 -5.31
N ASP A 53 -12.07 10.80 -6.51
CA ASP A 53 -12.57 9.43 -6.78
C ASP A 53 -11.45 8.39 -6.91
N SER A 54 -10.19 8.78 -6.67
CA SER A 54 -9.03 7.91 -6.88
C SER A 54 -8.49 7.24 -5.61
N GLY A 55 -9.17 7.38 -4.49
CA GLY A 55 -8.75 6.80 -3.21
C GLY A 55 -8.50 5.30 -3.27
N HIS A 56 -9.24 4.55 -4.09
CA HIS A 56 -9.00 3.12 -4.30
C HIS A 56 -7.66 2.82 -4.97
N GLN A 57 -7.21 3.64 -5.93
CA GLN A 57 -5.93 3.45 -6.60
C GLN A 57 -4.76 3.74 -5.66
N LEU A 58 -4.86 4.81 -4.86
CA LEU A 58 -3.86 5.14 -3.86
C LEU A 58 -3.76 4.06 -2.78
N ARG A 59 -4.90 3.50 -2.32
CA ARG A 59 -4.91 2.34 -1.42
C ARG A 59 -4.22 1.14 -2.01
N SER A 60 -4.45 0.85 -3.29
CA SER A 60 -3.82 -0.29 -3.97
C SER A 60 -2.30 -0.14 -4.05
N GLU A 61 -1.80 1.06 -4.34
CA GLU A 61 -0.35 1.33 -4.32
C GLU A 61 0.24 1.15 -2.91
N LEU A 62 -0.39 1.70 -1.88
CA LEU A 62 0.05 1.54 -0.49
C LEU A 62 -0.02 0.08 -0.03
N ALA A 63 -1.10 -0.64 -0.36
CA ALA A 63 -1.25 -2.05 -0.01
C ALA A 63 -0.17 -2.91 -0.66
N LEU A 64 0.19 -2.63 -1.92
CA LEU A 64 1.25 -3.34 -2.60
C LEU A 64 2.60 -3.14 -1.91
N ILE A 65 2.94 -1.92 -1.54
CA ILE A 65 4.16 -1.60 -0.78
C ILE A 65 4.17 -2.36 0.55
N SER A 66 3.07 -2.30 1.32
CA SER A 66 2.93 -2.98 2.60
C SER A 66 3.06 -4.51 2.47
N ASN A 67 2.38 -5.10 1.48
CA ASN A 67 2.45 -6.55 1.24
C ASN A 67 3.89 -7.00 0.95
N MET A 68 4.60 -6.26 0.11
CA MET A 68 5.99 -6.54 -0.21
C MET A 68 6.90 -6.33 1.00
N ALA A 69 6.72 -5.23 1.75
CA ALA A 69 7.52 -4.93 2.94
C ALA A 69 7.43 -6.03 3.99
N ARG A 70 6.27 -6.68 4.14
CA ARG A 70 6.08 -7.81 5.07
C ARG A 70 6.91 -9.04 4.72
N THR A 71 7.34 -9.18 3.47
CA THR A 71 8.19 -10.30 3.00
C THR A 71 9.69 -10.03 3.17
N ILE A 72 10.10 -8.85 3.64
CA ILE A 72 11.51 -8.55 3.93
C ILE A 72 12.01 -9.54 4.99
N PRO A 73 13.07 -10.35 4.71
CA PRO A 73 13.52 -11.40 5.61
C PRO A 73 14.08 -10.84 6.93
N ASP A 74 14.89 -9.78 6.84
CA ASP A 74 15.49 -9.16 8.00
C ASP A 74 14.45 -8.41 8.84
N LYS A 75 14.33 -8.81 10.11
CA LYS A 75 13.33 -8.29 11.05
C LYS A 75 13.51 -6.80 11.34
N GLU A 76 14.74 -6.36 11.48
CA GLU A 76 15.04 -4.95 11.80
C GLU A 76 14.70 -4.05 10.61
N SER A 77 15.15 -4.41 9.43
CA SER A 77 14.82 -3.73 8.17
C SER A 77 13.32 -3.68 7.92
N ARG A 78 12.62 -4.81 8.12
CA ARG A 78 11.17 -4.88 8.00
C ARG A 78 10.47 -3.93 8.99
N SER A 79 10.93 -3.89 10.24
CA SER A 79 10.37 -2.99 11.26
C SER A 79 10.57 -1.53 10.91
N MET A 80 11.73 -1.16 10.37
CA MET A 80 12.01 0.21 9.93
C MET A 80 11.08 0.63 8.79
N VAL A 81 10.99 -0.18 7.75
CA VAL A 81 10.13 0.06 6.58
C VAL A 81 8.66 0.16 7.01
N MET A 82 8.18 -0.76 7.85
CA MET A 82 6.79 -0.75 8.30
C MET A 82 6.45 0.43 9.22
N ARG A 83 7.43 0.98 9.93
CA ARG A 83 7.25 2.22 10.71
C ARG A 83 7.05 3.42 9.79
N GLU A 84 7.87 3.54 8.75
CA GLU A 84 7.72 4.62 7.77
C GLU A 84 6.41 4.46 6.99
N TYR A 85 6.06 3.24 6.57
CA TYR A 85 4.76 2.95 5.97
C TYR A 85 3.60 3.43 6.85
N THR A 86 3.62 3.15 8.15
CA THR A 86 2.57 3.56 9.09
C THR A 86 2.48 5.08 9.19
N SER A 87 3.62 5.78 9.21
CA SER A 87 3.66 7.25 9.20
C SER A 87 3.01 7.83 7.95
N ILE A 88 3.41 7.32 6.78
CA ILE A 88 2.84 7.72 5.48
C ILE A 88 1.33 7.43 5.43
N LEU A 89 0.92 6.25 5.87
CA LEU A 89 -0.49 5.86 5.88
C LEU A 89 -1.34 6.81 6.73
N HIS A 90 -0.87 7.22 7.90
CA HIS A 90 -1.58 8.19 8.75
C HIS A 90 -1.77 9.53 8.03
N GLU A 91 -0.76 10.01 7.32
CA GLU A 91 -0.86 11.26 6.56
C GLU A 91 -1.82 11.13 5.37
N VAL A 92 -1.76 10.00 4.64
CA VAL A 92 -2.67 9.73 3.53
C VAL A 92 -4.12 9.63 4.01
N LEU A 93 -4.37 8.95 5.14
CA LEU A 93 -5.71 8.82 5.72
C LEU A 93 -6.29 10.17 6.20
N ALA A 94 -5.43 11.13 6.52
CA ALA A 94 -5.84 12.48 6.90
C ALA A 94 -6.17 13.39 5.70
N LEU A 95 -5.91 12.96 4.46
CA LEU A 95 -6.22 13.73 3.25
C LEU A 95 -7.75 13.79 3.05
N PRO A 96 -8.32 14.97 2.83
CA PRO A 96 -9.78 15.15 2.76
C PRO A 96 -10.44 14.49 1.54
N THR A 97 -9.64 14.03 0.58
CA THR A 97 -10.12 13.55 -0.71
C THR A 97 -9.94 12.07 -0.96
N SER A 98 -9.14 11.36 -0.14
CA SER A 98 -8.68 10.01 -0.51
C SER A 98 -9.49 8.87 0.08
N PHE A 99 -10.14 9.04 1.24
CA PHE A 99 -10.68 7.92 2.00
C PHE A 99 -12.09 8.14 2.57
N GLY A 100 -12.80 9.21 2.21
CA GLY A 100 -14.11 9.51 2.81
C GLY A 100 -14.01 9.85 4.31
N ASP A 101 -15.15 10.10 4.94
CA ASP A 101 -15.20 10.49 6.36
C ASP A 101 -14.59 9.42 7.28
N GLY A 102 -13.28 9.56 7.56
CA GLY A 102 -12.50 8.64 8.39
C GLY A 102 -13.02 8.47 9.81
N ASP A 103 -13.73 9.45 10.35
CA ASP A 103 -14.27 9.43 11.72
C ASP A 103 -15.28 8.30 11.97
N VAL A 104 -16.07 7.91 10.97
CA VAL A 104 -17.08 6.85 11.12
C VAL A 104 -16.43 5.47 11.17
N LEU A 105 -15.32 5.28 10.47
CA LEU A 105 -14.56 4.02 10.45
C LEU A 105 -13.80 3.79 11.75
N ASP A 106 -13.19 4.82 12.32
CA ASP A 106 -12.39 4.68 13.53
C ASP A 106 -13.22 4.30 14.78
N GLN A 107 -14.41 4.84 14.93
CA GLN A 107 -15.31 4.48 16.04
C GLN A 107 -15.87 3.05 15.91
N LYS A 108 -16.22 2.63 14.70
CA LYS A 108 -16.71 1.25 14.45
C LYS A 108 -15.61 0.20 14.54
N MET A 109 -14.39 0.55 14.13
CA MET A 109 -13.25 -0.37 14.16
C MET A 109 -12.65 -0.53 15.56
N ALA A 110 -12.79 0.45 16.44
CA ALA A 110 -12.39 0.31 17.86
C ALA A 110 -13.15 -0.82 18.57
N SER A 111 -14.37 -1.12 18.15
CA SER A 111 -15.16 -2.26 18.67
C SER A 111 -14.68 -3.63 18.19
N LEU A 112 -13.95 -3.71 17.09
CA LEU A 112 -13.39 -4.97 16.56
C LEU A 112 -12.12 -5.44 17.29
N ASN A 113 -11.47 -4.56 18.06
CA ASN A 113 -10.35 -4.92 18.93
C ASN A 113 -10.74 -5.89 20.07
N THR A 114 -12.04 -6.12 20.29
CA THR A 114 -12.52 -7.13 21.24
C THR A 114 -12.45 -8.57 20.71
N LEU A 115 -12.25 -8.76 19.41
CA LEU A 115 -11.96 -10.05 18.82
C LEU A 115 -10.47 -10.34 19.04
N ASN A 116 -10.16 -10.99 20.16
CA ASN A 116 -8.79 -11.40 20.51
C ASN A 116 -8.33 -12.53 19.56
N LEU A 117 -8.03 -12.14 18.31
CA LEU A 117 -7.59 -13.06 17.25
C LEU A 117 -6.16 -13.54 17.48
N GLU A 118 -5.36 -12.84 18.28
CA GLU A 118 -3.96 -13.14 18.54
C GLU A 118 -3.75 -14.52 19.17
N ASN A 119 -4.73 -15.03 19.93
CA ASN A 119 -4.66 -16.32 20.61
C ASN A 119 -5.44 -17.46 19.91
N ARG A 120 -6.12 -17.18 18.80
CA ARG A 120 -6.95 -18.18 18.09
C ARG A 120 -6.21 -18.90 16.97
N PHE A 121 -5.12 -18.34 16.48
CA PHE A 121 -4.37 -18.88 15.35
C PHE A 121 -2.92 -19.12 15.76
N SER A 122 -2.41 -20.29 15.42
CA SER A 122 -0.98 -20.61 15.57
C SER A 122 -0.20 -19.97 14.41
N GLY A 123 1.12 -19.80 14.57
CA GLY A 123 1.97 -19.28 13.47
C GLY A 123 2.02 -20.18 12.22
N LYS A 124 1.33 -21.33 12.25
CA LYS A 124 1.20 -22.26 11.12
C LYS A 124 -0.15 -22.15 10.41
N ASP A 125 -1.10 -21.43 11.00
CA ASP A 125 -2.44 -21.26 10.42
C ASP A 125 -2.43 -20.11 9.43
N HIS A 126 -3.17 -20.29 8.34
CA HIS A 126 -3.41 -19.24 7.35
C HIS A 126 -4.76 -18.60 7.60
N LEU A 127 -4.78 -17.32 7.97
CA LEU A 127 -6.00 -16.54 8.09
C LEU A 127 -6.32 -15.92 6.74
N ILE A 128 -7.45 -16.30 6.16
CA ILE A 128 -8.00 -15.67 4.94
C ILE A 128 -9.36 -15.06 5.30
N ILE A 129 -9.46 -13.76 5.13
CA ILE A 129 -10.70 -13.01 5.35
C ILE A 129 -11.23 -12.55 3.98
N CYS A 130 -12.40 -13.04 3.60
CA CYS A 130 -13.08 -12.64 2.38
C CYS A 130 -14.17 -11.61 2.71
N ILE A 131 -14.12 -10.46 2.04
CA ILE A 131 -15.13 -9.41 2.19
C ILE A 131 -15.97 -9.34 0.90
N SER A 132 -17.22 -9.80 0.99
CA SER A 132 -18.21 -9.61 -0.07
C SER A 132 -18.85 -8.24 0.10
N ARG A 133 -19.01 -7.51 -1.00
CA ARG A 133 -19.51 -6.14 -0.97
C ARG A 133 -20.39 -5.82 -2.17
N THR A 134 -21.30 -4.87 -1.99
CA THR A 134 -22.00 -4.19 -3.08
C THR A 134 -21.25 -2.92 -3.47
N TYR A 135 -21.46 -2.46 -4.70
CA TYR A 135 -20.85 -1.22 -5.18
C TYR A 135 -21.25 -0.03 -4.29
N GLY A 136 -20.28 0.81 -3.92
CA GLY A 136 -20.52 2.03 -3.14
C GLY A 136 -20.71 1.84 -1.63
N CYS A 137 -20.58 0.62 -1.07
CA CYS A 137 -20.79 0.36 0.36
C CYS A 137 -19.56 0.60 1.27
N GLY A 138 -18.45 1.10 0.72
CA GLY A 138 -17.20 1.31 1.50
C GLY A 138 -16.46 0.03 1.88
N GLY A 139 -16.80 -1.11 1.29
CA GLY A 139 -16.21 -2.41 1.64
C GLY A 139 -14.70 -2.51 1.35
N ASN A 140 -14.19 -1.73 0.38
CA ASN A 140 -12.75 -1.67 0.10
C ASN A 140 -12.00 -0.96 1.23
N GLU A 141 -12.53 0.16 1.71
CA GLU A 141 -11.98 0.95 2.82
C GLU A 141 -11.92 0.12 4.09
N ILE A 142 -13.01 -0.58 4.38
CA ILE A 142 -13.10 -1.48 5.53
C ILE A 142 -12.07 -2.60 5.40
N GLY A 143 -11.99 -3.25 4.24
CA GLY A 143 -11.07 -4.34 3.98
C GLY A 143 -9.61 -3.93 4.11
N PHE A 144 -9.26 -2.79 3.54
CA PHE A 144 -7.91 -2.24 3.62
C PHE A 144 -7.52 -1.90 5.06
N THR A 145 -8.38 -1.17 5.78
CA THR A 145 -8.13 -0.79 7.17
C THR A 145 -8.04 -2.01 8.08
N LEU A 146 -8.89 -3.02 7.86
CA LEU A 146 -8.84 -4.27 8.61
C LEU A 146 -7.52 -5.02 8.38
N ALA A 147 -7.09 -5.13 7.12
CA ALA A 147 -5.83 -5.79 6.78
C ALA A 147 -4.63 -5.11 7.43
N ASP A 148 -4.61 -3.77 7.44
CA ASP A 148 -3.54 -3.01 8.09
C ASP A 148 -3.52 -3.22 9.61
N ARG A 149 -4.69 -3.14 10.27
CA ARG A 149 -4.82 -3.38 11.72
C ARG A 149 -4.42 -4.80 12.14
N LEU A 150 -4.80 -5.79 11.34
CA LEU A 150 -4.43 -7.20 11.57
C LEU A 150 -3.01 -7.52 11.11
N ARG A 151 -2.32 -6.59 10.44
CA ARG A 151 -1.00 -6.78 9.86
C ARG A 151 -0.94 -7.98 8.90
N ILE A 152 -2.00 -8.15 8.12
CA ILE A 152 -2.09 -9.13 7.05
C ILE A 152 -2.08 -8.46 5.68
N ASN A 153 -1.82 -9.22 4.64
CA ASN A 153 -1.84 -8.70 3.29
C ASN A 153 -3.27 -8.39 2.84
N TYR A 154 -3.40 -7.33 2.04
CA TYR A 154 -4.65 -6.95 1.39
C TYR A 154 -4.56 -7.20 -0.11
N TYR A 155 -5.59 -7.79 -0.68
CA TYR A 155 -5.68 -8.08 -2.10
C TYR A 155 -7.04 -7.67 -2.67
N ASP A 156 -7.03 -6.94 -3.78
CA ASP A 156 -8.19 -6.62 -4.59
C ASP A 156 -7.85 -6.67 -6.09
N ALA A 157 -8.81 -6.40 -6.95
CA ALA A 157 -8.63 -6.44 -8.40
C ALA A 157 -7.63 -5.38 -8.89
N GLU A 158 -7.61 -4.22 -8.25
CA GLU A 158 -6.72 -3.12 -8.58
C GLU A 158 -5.25 -3.46 -8.27
N ILE A 159 -4.99 -4.10 -7.12
CA ILE A 159 -3.65 -4.60 -6.77
C ILE A 159 -3.16 -5.61 -7.81
N PHE A 160 -4.03 -6.53 -8.25
CA PHE A 160 -3.67 -7.49 -9.28
C PHE A 160 -3.29 -6.79 -10.59
N SER A 161 -4.06 -5.77 -10.99
CA SER A 161 -3.76 -4.97 -12.17
C SER A 161 -2.45 -4.18 -12.03
N ALA A 162 -2.16 -3.64 -10.85
CA ALA A 162 -0.91 -2.94 -10.56
C ALA A 162 0.30 -3.88 -10.64
N VAL A 163 0.17 -5.10 -10.12
CA VAL A 163 1.22 -6.14 -10.23
C VAL A 163 1.47 -6.51 -11.68
N LEU A 164 0.43 -6.72 -12.49
CA LEU A 164 0.57 -7.04 -13.91
C LEU A 164 1.30 -5.93 -14.66
N LYS A 165 0.92 -4.67 -14.45
CA LYS A 165 1.60 -3.52 -15.07
C LYS A 165 3.09 -3.45 -14.71
N ARG A 166 3.45 -3.74 -13.47
CA ARG A 166 4.85 -3.77 -13.02
C ARG A 166 5.62 -4.90 -13.70
N LEU A 167 5.02 -6.09 -13.83
CA LEU A 167 5.64 -7.24 -14.51
C LEU A 167 5.82 -6.99 -16.02
N GLU A 168 4.90 -6.30 -16.67
CA GLU A 168 5.02 -5.91 -18.06
C GLU A 168 6.17 -4.92 -18.27
N ALA A 169 6.28 -3.90 -17.43
CA ALA A 169 7.39 -2.94 -17.46
C ALA A 169 8.75 -3.63 -17.26
N GLU A 170 8.84 -4.61 -16.35
CA GLU A 170 10.06 -5.41 -16.15
C GLU A 170 10.42 -6.24 -17.39
N LYS A 171 9.43 -6.82 -18.08
CA LYS A 171 9.67 -7.59 -19.32
C LYS A 171 10.20 -6.72 -20.45
N ASP A 172 9.67 -5.52 -20.60
CA ASP A 172 10.10 -4.60 -21.65
C ASP A 172 11.54 -4.13 -21.39
N HIS A 173 11.90 -3.89 -20.13
CA HIS A 173 13.27 -3.57 -19.75
C HIS A 173 14.27 -4.70 -20.05
N VAL A 174 13.88 -5.96 -19.81
CA VAL A 174 14.74 -7.14 -20.12
C VAL A 174 14.92 -7.31 -21.63
N LYS A 175 13.91 -7.00 -22.44
CA LYS A 175 14.04 -7.04 -23.90
C LYS A 175 15.03 -6.01 -24.41
N ASP A 176 15.02 -4.80 -23.85
CA ASP A 176 15.98 -3.75 -24.22
C ASP A 176 17.42 -4.13 -23.88
N LEU A 177 17.65 -4.83 -22.77
CA LEU A 177 18.98 -5.34 -22.41
C LEU A 177 19.46 -6.50 -23.27
N SER A 178 18.56 -7.26 -23.90
CA SER A 178 18.90 -8.36 -24.78
C SER A 178 19.24 -7.94 -26.21
N SER A 179 19.11 -6.65 -26.53
CA SER A 179 19.42 -6.07 -27.85
C SER A 179 20.82 -5.45 -27.93
N TYR A 180 21.63 -5.62 -26.90
CA TYR A 180 23.07 -5.30 -26.85
C TYR A 180 23.89 -6.59 -26.78
#